data_bd935d8cdae4f95daf988079de550957
#
_entry.id   bd935d8cdae4f95daf988079de550957
#
_cell.length_a   1.000
_cell.length_b   1.000
_cell.length_c   1.000
_cell.angle_alpha   90.00
_cell.angle_beta   90.00
_cell.angle_gamma   90.00
#
_symmetry.space_group_name_H-M   'P 1'
#
loop_
_entity.id
_entity.type
_entity.pdbx_description
1 polymer ?
#
loop_
_entity_poly.entity_id
_entity_poly.type
_entity_poly.pdbx_seq_one_letter_code
_entity_poly.pdbx_strand_id
1 'polypeptide(L)'
;MRSYELPKDVIAEILSWLPVKSLVQFRSVSKHWDSLIQSDWFITQHRNNSRRSKGRLVVNYCPDYANKPNDIGFALYPDETLAAPDFELFDQSLHRFQRIYGPCDGVFCLHIGSISVALWNLATREYRQLPAWHIHSSLAPDLSLVGVSFVLTVAACGFDPSANVLKVVWLKEVSVTRNHHYPDCPKIDEYRVTLAAVWTPLGGSWRDVDGLVPAYPLFWEPLSLHACTDGVLYWTAYNYERRQRALISFHLGDEVFKETPLPNLIRENGYNLSRFALYNGSISWMCCYNHDSTINRSIHIWLMTEDYQWVKQFSIGPISMTIIPLGIWNNGNLIVSGWDSQLFSVDPNTLHMKDLGLQGYQAFVYNESLLTFTTQIYKRIELVPEFQSQREIIERT
;
A
#
# COMPACT_ATOMS: atom_id res chain seq x y z
N MET A 1 -48.03 9.13 22.73
CA MET A 1 -46.72 8.49 22.97
C MET A 1 -45.66 9.55 22.79
N ARG A 2 -44.88 9.87 23.84
CA ARG A 2 -43.72 10.75 23.68
C ARG A 2 -42.67 9.96 22.88
N SER A 3 -42.35 10.39 21.67
CA SER A 3 -41.20 9.85 20.95
C SER A 3 -39.95 10.28 21.71
N TYR A 4 -39.27 9.35 22.35
CA TYR A 4 -37.94 9.58 22.89
C TYR A 4 -36.97 9.59 21.72
N GLU A 5 -36.78 10.78 21.10
CA GLU A 5 -35.70 10.94 20.12
C GLU A 5 -34.37 10.95 20.87
N LEU A 6 -33.46 10.07 20.43
CA LEU A 6 -32.09 10.07 20.93
C LEU A 6 -31.43 11.41 20.63
N PRO A 7 -30.60 11.95 21.53
CA PRO A 7 -29.78 13.12 21.24
C PRO A 7 -28.94 12.92 19.98
N LYS A 8 -28.79 13.96 19.16
CA LYS A 8 -28.08 13.88 17.88
C LYS A 8 -26.63 13.40 18.03
N ASP A 9 -25.97 13.79 19.10
CA ASP A 9 -24.59 13.39 19.41
C ASP A 9 -24.48 11.88 19.69
N VAL A 10 -25.49 11.32 20.38
CA VAL A 10 -25.56 9.87 20.64
C VAL A 10 -25.79 9.09 19.33
N ILE A 11 -26.65 9.62 18.45
CA ILE A 11 -26.88 9.01 17.14
C ILE A 11 -25.57 9.05 16.32
N ALA A 12 -24.89 10.17 16.29
CA ALA A 12 -23.63 10.32 15.56
C ALA A 12 -22.54 9.35 16.11
N GLU A 13 -22.44 9.21 17.43
CA GLU A 13 -21.51 8.27 18.06
C GLU A 13 -21.84 6.83 17.67
N ILE A 14 -23.11 6.41 17.76
CA ILE A 14 -23.53 5.06 17.35
C ILE A 14 -23.22 4.82 15.88
N LEU A 15 -23.57 5.77 15.01
CA LEU A 15 -23.31 5.64 13.56
C LEU A 15 -21.83 5.51 13.27
N SER A 16 -20.95 6.20 13.99
CA SER A 16 -19.51 6.20 13.75
C SER A 16 -18.83 4.83 13.98
N TRP A 17 -19.51 3.87 14.60
CA TRP A 17 -19.05 2.49 14.78
C TRP A 17 -19.59 1.51 13.73
N LEU A 18 -20.50 1.96 12.85
CA LEU A 18 -21.10 1.08 11.86
C LEU A 18 -20.19 0.87 10.64
N PRO A 19 -20.31 -0.30 9.99
CA PRO A 19 -19.62 -0.55 8.73
C PRO A 19 -19.97 0.47 7.65
N VAL A 20 -19.00 0.81 6.81
CA VAL A 20 -19.18 1.79 5.71
C VAL A 20 -20.35 1.44 4.80
N LYS A 21 -20.55 0.15 4.50
CA LYS A 21 -21.70 -0.31 3.70
C LYS A 21 -23.04 0.15 4.27
N SER A 22 -23.21 0.02 5.59
CA SER A 22 -24.43 0.48 6.28
C SER A 22 -24.57 1.99 6.24
N LEU A 23 -23.47 2.71 6.48
CA LEU A 23 -23.46 4.17 6.46
C LEU A 23 -23.80 4.73 5.08
N VAL A 24 -23.26 4.14 4.02
CA VAL A 24 -23.61 4.52 2.62
C VAL A 24 -25.11 4.31 2.36
N GLN A 25 -25.71 3.24 2.87
CA GLN A 25 -27.16 3.03 2.77
C GLN A 25 -27.94 4.05 3.59
N PHE A 26 -27.48 4.39 4.79
CA PHE A 26 -28.15 5.34 5.68
C PHE A 26 -28.15 6.77 5.17
N ARG A 27 -27.27 7.14 4.26
CA ARG A 27 -27.34 8.43 3.55
C ARG A 27 -28.66 8.66 2.84
N SER A 28 -29.36 7.60 2.43
CA SER A 28 -30.68 7.70 1.79
C SER A 28 -31.84 7.92 2.77
N VAL A 29 -31.64 7.77 4.08
CA VAL A 29 -32.69 7.88 5.10
C VAL A 29 -33.19 9.32 5.24
N SER A 30 -32.28 10.28 5.28
CA SER A 30 -32.65 11.71 5.34
C SER A 30 -31.49 12.60 4.90
N LYS A 31 -31.82 13.84 4.48
CA LYS A 31 -30.82 14.86 4.15
C LYS A 31 -29.88 15.16 5.33
N HIS A 32 -30.40 15.08 6.55
CA HIS A 32 -29.60 15.30 7.77
C HIS A 32 -28.55 14.21 7.95
N TRP A 33 -28.91 12.94 7.78
CA TRP A 33 -27.98 11.82 7.87
C TRP A 33 -26.97 11.84 6.73
N ASP A 34 -27.39 12.19 5.52
CA ASP A 34 -26.48 12.35 4.40
C ASP A 34 -25.43 13.43 4.67
N SER A 35 -25.87 14.60 5.16
CA SER A 35 -24.96 15.70 5.52
C SER A 35 -24.03 15.34 6.69
N LEU A 36 -24.55 14.62 7.71
CA LEU A 36 -23.74 14.17 8.83
C LEU A 36 -22.65 13.19 8.40
N ILE A 37 -23.01 12.13 7.67
CA ILE A 37 -22.09 11.05 7.25
C ILE A 37 -21.01 11.58 6.29
N GLN A 38 -21.30 12.62 5.53
CA GLN A 38 -20.34 13.25 4.62
C GLN A 38 -19.51 14.37 5.26
N SER A 39 -19.79 14.73 6.51
CA SER A 39 -19.02 15.79 7.18
C SER A 39 -17.59 15.32 7.54
N ASP A 40 -16.62 16.23 7.42
CA ASP A 40 -15.22 15.96 7.76
C ASP A 40 -15.06 15.48 9.21
N TRP A 41 -15.88 16.03 10.11
CA TRP A 41 -15.90 15.61 11.50
C TRP A 41 -16.30 14.14 11.64
N PHE A 42 -17.40 13.73 10.98
CA PHE A 42 -17.89 12.35 11.07
C PHE A 42 -16.92 11.35 10.40
N ILE A 43 -16.39 11.71 9.23
CA ILE A 43 -15.39 10.90 8.53
C ILE A 43 -14.15 10.70 9.41
N THR A 44 -13.70 11.74 10.09
CA THR A 44 -12.56 11.66 11.03
C THR A 44 -12.89 10.79 12.23
N GLN A 45 -14.07 10.94 12.83
CA GLN A 45 -14.52 10.13 13.96
C GLN A 45 -14.63 8.64 13.57
N HIS A 46 -15.29 8.35 12.46
CA HIS A 46 -15.40 6.99 11.94
C HIS A 46 -14.02 6.36 11.67
N ARG A 47 -13.09 7.11 11.06
CA ARG A 47 -11.72 6.66 10.82
C ARG A 47 -11.01 6.30 12.13
N ASN A 48 -11.11 7.15 13.16
CA ASN A 48 -10.51 6.89 14.45
C ASN A 48 -11.09 5.63 15.12
N ASN A 49 -12.40 5.44 15.03
CA ASN A 49 -13.07 4.25 15.55
C ASN A 49 -12.71 3.00 14.74
N SER A 50 -12.63 3.10 13.42
CA SER A 50 -12.21 2.02 12.53
C SER A 50 -10.78 1.55 12.82
N ARG A 51 -9.85 2.47 13.13
CA ARG A 51 -8.48 2.13 13.55
C ARG A 51 -8.42 1.37 14.88
N ARG A 52 -9.38 1.61 15.78
CA ARG A 52 -9.50 0.92 17.08
C ARG A 52 -10.19 -0.44 16.97
N SER A 53 -10.95 -0.65 15.91
CA SER A 53 -11.61 -1.91 15.64
C SER A 53 -10.60 -2.96 15.14
N LYS A 54 -10.95 -4.23 15.29
CA LYS A 54 -10.22 -5.30 14.61
C LYS A 54 -10.41 -5.13 13.12
N GLY A 55 -9.32 -4.88 12.38
CA GLY A 55 -9.36 -4.80 10.92
C GLY A 55 -9.76 -6.14 10.30
N ARG A 56 -10.01 -6.13 9.01
CA ARG A 56 -10.24 -7.33 8.18
C ARG A 56 -8.98 -7.67 7.42
N LEU A 57 -8.81 -8.92 7.01
CA LEU A 57 -7.70 -9.32 6.15
C LEU A 57 -8.13 -9.21 4.69
N VAL A 58 -7.45 -8.37 3.93
CA VAL A 58 -7.55 -8.35 2.46
C VAL A 58 -6.36 -9.10 1.90
N VAL A 59 -6.66 -10.08 1.06
CA VAL A 59 -5.65 -10.86 0.35
C VAL A 59 -5.75 -10.56 -1.15
N ASN A 60 -4.62 -10.20 -1.73
CA ASN A 60 -4.46 -10.13 -3.17
C ASN A 60 -4.03 -11.51 -3.67
N TYR A 61 -4.85 -12.14 -4.49
CA TYR A 61 -4.65 -13.49 -4.98
C TYR A 61 -4.80 -13.58 -6.50
N CYS A 62 -4.34 -14.67 -7.08
CA CYS A 62 -4.53 -14.97 -8.48
C CYS A 62 -5.56 -16.12 -8.64
N PRO A 63 -6.75 -15.86 -9.21
CA PRO A 63 -7.79 -16.86 -9.31
C PRO A 63 -7.45 -18.07 -10.18
N ASP A 64 -6.62 -17.86 -11.20
CA ASP A 64 -6.19 -18.91 -12.14
C ASP A 64 -4.69 -18.79 -12.39
N TYR A 65 -3.92 -19.04 -11.35
CA TYR A 65 -2.46 -18.91 -11.37
C TYR A 65 -1.78 -19.75 -12.46
N ALA A 66 -2.35 -20.91 -12.76
CA ALA A 66 -1.77 -21.84 -13.74
C ALA A 66 -1.88 -21.34 -15.18
N ASN A 67 -3.03 -20.72 -15.53
CA ASN A 67 -3.31 -20.31 -16.91
C ASN A 67 -3.23 -18.80 -17.12
N LYS A 68 -3.52 -18.03 -16.05
CA LYS A 68 -3.59 -16.57 -16.09
C LYS A 68 -2.89 -15.95 -14.87
N PRO A 69 -1.56 -16.05 -14.79
CA PRO A 69 -0.81 -15.63 -13.58
C PRO A 69 -0.87 -14.13 -13.30
N ASN A 70 -1.37 -13.33 -14.23
CA ASN A 70 -1.53 -11.89 -14.07
C ASN A 70 -2.95 -11.47 -13.66
N ASP A 71 -3.88 -12.41 -13.53
CA ASP A 71 -5.20 -12.12 -13.04
C ASP A 71 -5.16 -11.77 -11.55
N ILE A 72 -5.77 -10.66 -11.18
CA ILE A 72 -5.75 -10.15 -9.81
C ILE A 72 -7.16 -10.23 -9.23
N GLY A 73 -7.29 -10.95 -8.12
CA GLY A 73 -8.47 -11.00 -7.30
C GLY A 73 -8.20 -10.46 -5.90
N PHE A 74 -9.25 -10.06 -5.21
CA PHE A 74 -9.20 -9.66 -3.82
C PHE A 74 -10.20 -10.47 -3.02
N ALA A 75 -9.73 -11.08 -1.95
CA ALA A 75 -10.56 -11.76 -0.97
C ALA A 75 -10.52 -10.99 0.35
N LEU A 76 -11.69 -10.72 0.92
CA LEU A 76 -11.85 -10.02 2.18
C LEU A 76 -12.31 -11.01 3.25
N TYR A 77 -11.45 -11.29 4.22
CA TYR A 77 -11.78 -12.15 5.35
C TYR A 77 -12.28 -11.29 6.52
N PRO A 78 -13.48 -11.57 7.03
CA PRO A 78 -14.13 -10.71 8.02
C PRO A 78 -13.58 -10.89 9.42
N ASP A 79 -13.09 -12.06 9.74
CA ASP A 79 -12.76 -12.47 11.10
C ASP A 79 -11.46 -13.28 11.19
N GLU A 80 -11.08 -13.57 12.44
CA GLU A 80 -9.83 -14.26 12.77
C GLU A 80 -9.83 -15.73 12.40
N THR A 81 -10.97 -16.32 12.08
CA THR A 81 -11.06 -17.74 11.72
C THR A 81 -10.52 -18.00 10.32
N LEU A 82 -10.52 -16.99 9.47
CA LEU A 82 -10.13 -17.09 8.06
C LEU A 82 -10.82 -18.27 7.36
N ALA A 83 -12.08 -18.53 7.73
CA ALA A 83 -12.81 -19.71 7.26
C ALA A 83 -13.25 -19.56 5.79
N ALA A 84 -13.80 -18.40 5.46
CA ALA A 84 -14.19 -18.04 4.11
C ALA A 84 -14.18 -16.52 3.93
N PRO A 85 -13.86 -16.01 2.73
CA PRO A 85 -13.98 -14.59 2.46
C PRO A 85 -15.45 -14.17 2.36
N ASP A 86 -15.77 -12.98 2.92
CA ASP A 86 -17.08 -12.34 2.75
C ASP A 86 -17.31 -11.84 1.33
N PHE A 87 -16.22 -11.61 0.62
CA PHE A 87 -16.26 -10.90 -0.63
C PHE A 87 -15.04 -11.24 -1.47
N GLU A 88 -15.31 -11.67 -2.69
CA GLU A 88 -14.31 -11.86 -3.71
C GLU A 88 -14.56 -10.83 -4.82
N LEU A 89 -13.59 -9.98 -5.08
CA LEU A 89 -13.61 -9.08 -6.22
C LEU A 89 -12.62 -9.59 -7.25
N PHE A 90 -13.15 -10.10 -8.33
CA PHE A 90 -12.40 -10.35 -9.53
C PHE A 90 -12.83 -9.33 -10.59
N ASP A 91 -11.96 -8.36 -10.85
CA ASP A 91 -12.20 -7.33 -11.86
C ASP A 91 -11.08 -7.36 -12.89
N GLN A 92 -11.40 -7.74 -14.11
CA GLN A 92 -10.45 -7.77 -15.21
C GLN A 92 -9.84 -6.39 -15.51
N SER A 93 -10.48 -5.29 -15.11
CA SER A 93 -9.90 -3.95 -15.23
C SER A 93 -8.69 -3.74 -14.32
N LEU A 94 -8.56 -4.55 -13.25
CA LEU A 94 -7.44 -4.51 -12.33
C LEU A 94 -6.15 -5.12 -12.90
N HIS A 95 -6.22 -5.88 -14.01
CA HIS A 95 -5.02 -6.39 -14.72
C HIS A 95 -4.07 -5.30 -15.19
N ARG A 96 -4.55 -4.06 -15.28
CA ARG A 96 -3.71 -2.92 -15.63
C ARG A 96 -2.75 -2.54 -14.51
N PHE A 97 -3.07 -2.95 -13.27
CA PHE A 97 -2.28 -2.56 -12.11
C PHE A 97 -1.14 -3.55 -11.91
N GLN A 98 0.06 -3.04 -12.01
CA GLN A 98 1.27 -3.84 -11.80
C GLN A 98 1.61 -3.94 -10.32
N ARG A 99 1.13 -3.01 -9.49
CA ARG A 99 1.42 -2.95 -8.06
C ARG A 99 0.28 -2.31 -7.28
N ILE A 100 0.11 -2.81 -6.07
CA ILE A 100 -0.90 -2.36 -5.12
C ILE A 100 -0.18 -2.03 -3.83
N TYR A 101 -0.40 -0.84 -3.34
CA TYR A 101 0.21 -0.32 -2.11
C TYR A 101 -0.86 0.08 -1.11
N GLY A 102 -0.56 -0.05 0.15
CA GLY A 102 -1.47 0.26 1.24
C GLY A 102 -2.10 -1.01 1.83
N PRO A 103 -3.27 -0.92 2.47
CA PRO A 103 -4.08 0.29 2.61
C PRO A 103 -3.55 1.29 3.63
N CYS A 104 -3.77 2.56 3.39
CA CYS A 104 -3.67 3.58 4.42
C CYS A 104 -5.05 4.17 4.65
N ASP A 105 -5.55 4.10 5.88
CA ASP A 105 -6.90 4.52 6.22
C ASP A 105 -7.97 4.01 5.23
N GLY A 106 -7.90 2.72 4.88
CA GLY A 106 -8.86 2.06 4.00
C GLY A 106 -8.72 2.38 2.50
N VAL A 107 -7.70 3.15 2.12
CA VAL A 107 -7.44 3.53 0.72
C VAL A 107 -6.22 2.80 0.20
N PHE A 108 -6.37 2.16 -0.94
CA PHE A 108 -5.27 1.57 -1.69
C PHE A 108 -4.73 2.54 -2.74
N CYS A 109 -3.43 2.52 -2.93
CA CYS A 109 -2.77 3.21 -4.02
C CYS A 109 -2.39 2.18 -5.09
N LEU A 110 -2.92 2.34 -6.28
CA LEU A 110 -2.75 1.43 -7.40
C LEU A 110 -1.79 2.05 -8.40
N HIS A 111 -0.89 1.25 -8.93
CA HIS A 111 0.11 1.71 -9.87
C HIS A 111 -0.04 1.03 -11.23
N ILE A 112 -0.18 1.83 -12.28
CA ILE A 112 -0.39 1.38 -13.66
C ILE A 112 0.88 1.69 -14.47
N GLY A 113 1.73 0.72 -14.63
CA GLY A 113 2.99 0.91 -15.34
C GLY A 113 3.85 2.02 -14.72
N SER A 114 4.68 2.68 -15.50
CA SER A 114 5.46 3.86 -15.08
C SER A 114 4.71 5.18 -15.20
N ILE A 115 3.44 5.15 -15.63
CA ILE A 115 2.75 6.30 -16.22
C ILE A 115 1.67 6.85 -15.31
N SER A 116 0.98 6.01 -14.53
CA SER A 116 -0.24 6.41 -13.83
C SER A 116 -0.37 5.79 -12.46
N VAL A 117 -0.96 6.57 -11.56
CA VAL A 117 -1.33 6.18 -10.21
C VAL A 117 -2.84 6.37 -10.05
N ALA A 118 -3.47 5.49 -9.30
CA ALA A 118 -4.86 5.60 -8.95
C ALA A 118 -5.09 5.34 -7.47
N LEU A 119 -6.15 5.89 -6.93
CA LEU A 119 -6.65 5.62 -5.59
C LEU A 119 -7.88 4.73 -5.67
N TRP A 120 -7.99 3.80 -4.73
CA TRP A 120 -9.12 2.90 -4.62
C TRP A 120 -9.55 2.72 -3.16
N ASN A 121 -10.80 3.05 -2.89
CA ASN A 121 -11.43 2.77 -1.61
C ASN A 121 -12.35 1.55 -1.78
N LEU A 122 -11.96 0.43 -1.19
CA LEU A 122 -12.68 -0.84 -1.30
C LEU A 122 -14.08 -0.76 -0.67
N ALA A 123 -14.25 -0.05 0.44
CA ALA A 123 -15.51 0.01 1.17
C ALA A 123 -16.57 0.87 0.46
N THR A 124 -16.17 2.01 -0.11
CA THR A 124 -17.07 2.90 -0.87
C THR A 124 -17.14 2.52 -2.34
N ARG A 125 -16.25 1.63 -2.81
CA ARG A 125 -16.05 1.26 -4.21
C ARG A 125 -15.69 2.45 -5.10
N GLU A 126 -15.10 3.48 -4.52
CA GLU A 126 -14.62 4.62 -5.26
C GLU A 126 -13.24 4.34 -5.84
N TYR A 127 -13.08 4.71 -7.09
CA TYR A 127 -11.84 4.64 -7.84
C TYR A 127 -11.53 6.00 -8.45
N ARG A 128 -10.29 6.45 -8.33
CA ARG A 128 -9.83 7.69 -8.98
C ARG A 128 -8.47 7.51 -9.60
N GLN A 129 -8.39 7.62 -10.90
CA GLN A 129 -7.13 7.79 -11.59
C GLN A 129 -6.61 9.21 -11.36
N LEU A 130 -5.36 9.34 -10.96
CA LEU A 130 -4.71 10.62 -10.75
C LEU A 130 -4.16 11.16 -12.07
N PRO A 131 -4.02 12.49 -12.21
CA PRO A 131 -3.43 13.09 -13.39
C PRO A 131 -2.00 12.55 -13.62
N ALA A 132 -1.55 12.58 -14.86
CA ALA A 132 -0.16 12.23 -15.15
C ALA A 132 0.79 13.23 -14.49
N TRP A 133 1.86 12.72 -13.85
CA TRP A 133 2.94 13.56 -13.39
C TRP A 133 4.00 13.68 -14.48
N HIS A 134 4.08 14.87 -15.05
CA HIS A 134 5.09 15.22 -16.03
C HIS A 134 6.31 15.77 -15.29
N ILE A 135 7.43 15.11 -15.44
CA ILE A 135 8.70 15.59 -14.93
C ILE A 135 9.05 16.83 -15.77
N HIS A 136 8.92 18.00 -15.13
CA HIS A 136 9.30 19.23 -15.77
C HIS A 136 10.83 19.29 -15.96
N SER A 137 11.24 20.13 -16.90
CA SER A 137 12.63 20.38 -17.30
C SER A 137 13.55 20.91 -16.19
N SER A 138 13.10 20.97 -14.95
CA SER A 138 13.94 21.25 -13.78
C SER A 138 15.12 20.29 -13.62
N LEU A 139 15.06 19.10 -14.24
CA LEU A 139 16.20 18.17 -14.31
C LEU A 139 17.32 18.64 -15.24
N ALA A 140 17.07 19.63 -16.08
CA ALA A 140 18.04 20.03 -17.07
C ALA A 140 17.91 21.50 -17.45
N PRO A 141 18.54 22.41 -16.71
CA PRO A 141 18.87 23.68 -17.29
C PRO A 141 19.92 23.54 -18.41
N ASP A 142 20.50 22.34 -18.56
CA ASP A 142 21.63 22.11 -19.47
C ASP A 142 21.17 21.28 -20.69
N LEU A 143 21.26 21.87 -21.88
CA LEU A 143 20.86 21.33 -23.16
C LEU A 143 21.64 20.07 -23.60
N SER A 144 22.54 19.55 -22.76
CA SER A 144 23.37 18.37 -23.01
C SER A 144 22.70 17.03 -22.70
N LEU A 145 21.40 17.01 -22.32
CA LEU A 145 20.68 15.76 -22.05
C LEU A 145 20.40 14.99 -23.34
N VAL A 146 20.92 13.79 -23.41
CA VAL A 146 20.72 12.89 -24.56
C VAL A 146 19.50 11.99 -24.36
N GLY A 147 19.17 11.66 -23.12
CA GLY A 147 18.02 10.82 -22.83
C GLY A 147 17.67 10.78 -21.36
N VAL A 148 16.37 10.58 -21.11
CA VAL A 148 15.82 10.31 -19.78
C VAL A 148 15.00 9.02 -19.88
N SER A 149 15.38 8.01 -19.13
CA SER A 149 14.62 6.76 -19.02
C SER A 149 14.13 6.53 -17.61
N PHE A 150 12.91 6.00 -17.48
CA PHE A 150 12.35 5.63 -16.18
C PHE A 150 12.84 4.26 -15.78
N VAL A 151 13.51 4.17 -14.63
CA VAL A 151 14.04 2.91 -14.10
C VAL A 151 13.04 2.29 -13.16
N LEU A 152 12.51 3.08 -12.22
CA LEU A 152 11.62 2.60 -11.18
C LEU A 152 10.62 3.67 -10.77
N THR A 153 9.43 3.24 -10.37
CA THR A 153 8.45 4.12 -9.77
C THR A 153 7.76 3.45 -8.58
N VAL A 154 7.50 4.24 -7.55
CA VAL A 154 6.82 3.82 -6.33
C VAL A 154 5.84 4.90 -5.94
N ALA A 155 4.61 4.53 -5.64
CA ALA A 155 3.62 5.46 -5.12
C ALA A 155 3.06 4.95 -3.80
N ALA A 156 2.76 5.86 -2.89
CA ALA A 156 2.10 5.55 -1.63
C ALA A 156 1.11 6.65 -1.30
N CYS A 157 0.04 6.31 -0.59
CA CYS A 157 -0.89 7.30 -0.06
C CYS A 157 -0.91 7.24 1.46
N GLY A 158 -1.21 8.35 2.07
CA GLY A 158 -1.36 8.48 3.51
C GLY A 158 -2.19 9.69 3.88
N PHE A 159 -2.67 9.69 5.10
CA PHE A 159 -3.44 10.80 5.63
C PHE A 159 -2.54 11.72 6.46
N ASP A 160 -2.50 12.99 6.08
CA ASP A 160 -1.85 14.03 6.86
C ASP A 160 -2.77 14.47 7.99
N PRO A 161 -2.45 14.15 9.26
CA PRO A 161 -3.33 14.47 10.37
C PRO A 161 -3.35 15.97 10.69
N SER A 162 -2.32 16.73 10.31
CA SER A 162 -2.23 18.17 10.58
C SER A 162 -3.12 18.98 9.64
N ALA A 163 -3.16 18.62 8.37
CA ALA A 163 -3.98 19.25 7.36
C ALA A 163 -5.35 18.57 7.17
N ASN A 164 -5.58 17.43 7.81
CA ASN A 164 -6.76 16.57 7.66
C ASN A 164 -7.06 16.22 6.19
N VAL A 165 -6.02 15.87 5.43
CA VAL A 165 -6.12 15.60 4.00
C VAL A 165 -5.38 14.35 3.60
N LEU A 166 -5.93 13.59 2.63
CA LEU A 166 -5.23 12.50 1.98
C LEU A 166 -4.16 13.07 1.04
N LYS A 167 -2.93 12.59 1.18
CA LYS A 167 -1.82 12.90 0.28
C LYS A 167 -1.34 11.63 -0.43
N VAL A 168 -0.93 11.78 -1.67
CA VAL A 168 -0.26 10.73 -2.44
C VAL A 168 1.15 11.20 -2.76
N VAL A 169 2.12 10.35 -2.45
CA VAL A 169 3.53 10.60 -2.76
C VAL A 169 3.93 9.66 -3.89
N TRP A 170 4.51 10.22 -4.95
CA TRP A 170 5.00 9.46 -6.07
C TRP A 170 6.50 9.68 -6.24
N LEU A 171 7.26 8.60 -6.18
CA LEU A 171 8.70 8.60 -6.39
C LEU A 171 9.00 7.99 -7.76
N LYS A 172 9.87 8.64 -8.52
CA LYS A 172 10.38 8.15 -9.80
C LYS A 172 11.89 8.16 -9.77
N GLU A 173 12.49 7.00 -10.01
CA GLU A 173 13.92 6.90 -10.32
C GLU A 173 14.08 7.02 -11.83
N VAL A 174 14.87 7.99 -12.23
CA VAL A 174 15.17 8.25 -13.63
C VAL A 174 16.66 8.08 -13.88
N SER A 175 17.02 7.42 -14.97
CA SER A 175 18.38 7.41 -15.50
C SER A 175 18.51 8.55 -16.49
N VAL A 176 19.49 9.39 -16.25
CA VAL A 176 19.80 10.57 -17.08
C VAL A 176 21.11 10.31 -17.78
N THR A 177 21.08 10.39 -19.10
CA THR A 177 22.26 10.22 -19.95
C THR A 177 22.72 11.59 -20.44
N ARG A 178 23.97 11.94 -20.18
CA ARG A 178 24.61 13.16 -20.67
C ARG A 178 25.64 12.84 -21.71
N ASN A 179 25.66 13.61 -22.80
CA ASN A 179 26.70 13.55 -23.81
C ASN A 179 27.70 14.68 -23.54
N HIS A 180 28.89 14.31 -23.14
CA HIS A 180 29.98 15.28 -23.08
C HIS A 180 30.68 15.32 -24.46
N HIS A 181 30.48 16.41 -25.18
CA HIS A 181 31.22 16.65 -26.41
C HIS A 181 32.69 17.00 -26.07
N TYR A 182 33.49 15.96 -25.85
CA TYR A 182 34.95 16.11 -25.94
C TYR A 182 35.36 15.76 -27.38
N PRO A 183 36.22 16.58 -28.00
CA PRO A 183 36.60 16.36 -29.40
C PRO A 183 37.23 14.98 -29.68
N ASP A 184 37.88 14.38 -28.67
CA ASP A 184 38.66 13.15 -28.87
C ASP A 184 38.05 11.90 -28.22
N CYS A 185 36.99 12.00 -27.42
CA CYS A 185 36.31 10.86 -26.84
C CYS A 185 34.95 11.28 -26.27
N PRO A 186 33.85 10.95 -26.93
CA PRO A 186 32.52 11.20 -26.39
C PRO A 186 32.31 10.30 -25.18
N LYS A 187 32.40 10.85 -23.96
CA LYS A 187 32.02 10.17 -22.76
C LYS A 187 30.51 10.36 -22.53
N ILE A 188 29.83 9.25 -22.41
CA ILE A 188 28.43 9.20 -22.00
C ILE A 188 28.43 8.94 -20.49
N ASP A 189 28.02 9.93 -19.73
CA ASP A 189 27.79 9.75 -18.28
C ASP A 189 26.34 9.40 -18.05
N GLU A 190 26.12 8.29 -17.38
CA GLU A 190 24.81 7.87 -16.90
C GLU A 190 24.77 8.03 -15.39
N TYR A 191 23.79 8.78 -14.89
CA TYR A 191 23.54 8.91 -13.46
C TYR A 191 22.05 8.76 -13.18
N ARG A 192 21.73 8.34 -11.94
CA ARG A 192 20.35 8.13 -11.52
C ARG A 192 19.95 9.21 -10.54
N VAL A 193 18.73 9.69 -10.70
CA VAL A 193 18.11 10.69 -9.82
C VAL A 193 16.76 10.17 -9.37
N THR A 194 16.47 10.29 -8.09
CA THR A 194 15.13 10.04 -7.57
C THR A 194 14.39 11.36 -7.43
N LEU A 195 13.25 11.45 -8.05
CA LEU A 195 12.33 12.58 -7.99
C LEU A 195 11.13 12.23 -7.16
N ALA A 196 10.57 13.21 -6.47
CA ALA A 196 9.38 13.05 -5.65
C ALA A 196 8.34 14.11 -6.00
N ALA A 197 7.07 13.72 -6.00
CA ALA A 197 5.95 14.65 -6.08
C ALA A 197 4.83 14.25 -5.12
N VAL A 198 4.10 15.25 -4.66
CA VAL A 198 2.93 15.10 -3.80
C VAL A 198 1.69 15.55 -4.56
N TRP A 199 0.63 14.76 -4.43
CA TRP A 199 -0.69 15.10 -4.91
C TRP A 199 -1.68 15.16 -3.75
N THR A 200 -2.62 16.11 -3.81
CA THR A 200 -3.74 16.22 -2.87
C THR A 200 -5.06 16.39 -3.63
N PRO A 201 -6.19 15.95 -3.06
CA PRO A 201 -7.51 16.15 -3.68
C PRO A 201 -7.85 17.61 -3.98
N LEU A 202 -7.43 18.51 -3.10
CA LEU A 202 -7.69 19.96 -3.22
C LEU A 202 -6.84 20.61 -4.31
N GLY A 203 -5.57 20.18 -4.45
CA GLY A 203 -4.65 20.74 -5.45
C GLY A 203 -4.94 20.26 -6.88
N GLY A 204 -5.47 19.04 -7.01
CA GLY A 204 -5.83 18.45 -8.30
C GLY A 204 -4.66 18.11 -9.23
N SER A 205 -3.47 18.60 -8.95
CA SER A 205 -2.23 18.39 -9.73
C SER A 205 -1.09 17.94 -8.83
N TRP A 206 -0.06 17.36 -9.45
CA TRP A 206 1.18 17.02 -8.78
C TRP A 206 2.01 18.28 -8.54
N ARG A 207 2.63 18.33 -7.38
CA ARG A 207 3.61 19.32 -6.98
C ARG A 207 4.91 18.61 -6.65
N ASP A 208 6.01 19.03 -7.25
CA ASP A 208 7.32 18.48 -6.94
C ASP A 208 7.69 18.78 -5.48
N VAL A 209 8.38 17.86 -4.84
CA VAL A 209 8.90 18.02 -3.49
C VAL A 209 10.28 18.65 -3.58
N ASP A 210 10.40 19.85 -3.00
CA ASP A 210 11.67 20.55 -2.89
C ASP A 210 12.46 19.94 -1.72
N GLY A 211 13.52 19.23 -2.02
CA GLY A 211 14.38 18.63 -1.00
C GLY A 211 15.19 17.45 -1.51
N LEU A 212 16.19 17.08 -0.76
CA LEU A 212 16.97 15.87 -1.01
C LEU A 212 16.09 14.65 -0.75
N VAL A 213 15.51 14.11 -1.80
CA VAL A 213 15.15 12.70 -1.77
C VAL A 213 16.45 11.96 -1.54
N PRO A 214 16.58 11.12 -0.51
CA PRO A 214 17.82 10.37 -0.31
C PRO A 214 18.18 9.71 -1.64
N ALA A 215 19.40 10.00 -2.14
CA ALA A 215 19.87 9.56 -3.45
C ALA A 215 20.19 8.07 -3.47
N TYR A 216 19.20 7.28 -3.04
CA TYR A 216 19.30 5.82 -3.05
C TYR A 216 18.41 5.28 -4.15
N PRO A 217 18.93 4.44 -5.03
CA PRO A 217 18.07 3.69 -5.91
C PRO A 217 17.14 2.88 -5.06
N LEU A 218 15.85 3.11 -5.25
CA LEU A 218 14.78 2.40 -4.55
C LEU A 218 14.90 0.92 -4.91
N PHE A 219 15.23 0.08 -3.92
CA PHE A 219 15.42 -1.35 -4.17
C PHE A 219 14.12 -1.98 -4.65
N TRP A 220 14.25 -2.66 -5.78
CA TRP A 220 13.16 -3.33 -6.46
C TRP A 220 12.82 -4.65 -5.77
N GLU A 221 12.13 -4.62 -4.66
CA GLU A 221 11.35 -5.76 -4.25
C GLU A 221 9.93 -5.54 -4.80
N PRO A 222 9.47 -6.37 -5.77
CA PRO A 222 8.14 -6.20 -6.38
C PRO A 222 7.01 -6.28 -5.35
N LEU A 223 7.34 -6.61 -4.14
CA LEU A 223 6.46 -6.89 -3.03
C LEU A 223 6.75 -6.01 -1.79
N SER A 224 7.51 -4.90 -1.90
CA SER A 224 7.69 -4.00 -0.76
C SER A 224 6.34 -3.39 -0.39
N LEU A 225 5.75 -3.91 0.67
CA LEU A 225 4.56 -3.31 1.28
C LEU A 225 4.99 -1.98 1.89
N HIS A 226 4.30 -0.91 1.51
CA HIS A 226 4.45 0.35 2.19
C HIS A 226 3.61 0.31 3.45
N ALA A 227 4.19 0.73 4.55
CA ALA A 227 3.44 0.96 5.77
C ALA A 227 3.15 2.45 5.89
N CYS A 228 1.98 2.78 6.40
CA CYS A 228 1.58 4.15 6.72
C CYS A 228 1.00 4.17 8.13
N THR A 229 1.58 5.00 8.99
CA THR A 229 1.05 5.24 10.34
C THR A 229 1.32 6.68 10.74
N ASP A 230 0.34 7.30 11.40
CA ASP A 230 0.45 8.64 12.01
C ASP A 230 1.01 9.72 11.08
N GLY A 231 0.59 9.70 9.82
CA GLY A 231 1.03 10.69 8.83
C GLY A 231 2.44 10.46 8.29
N VAL A 232 3.00 9.26 8.47
CA VAL A 232 4.32 8.91 7.96
C VAL A 232 4.22 7.70 7.04
N LEU A 233 4.79 7.83 5.84
CA LEU A 233 4.95 6.75 4.88
C LEU A 233 6.34 6.14 5.03
N TYR A 234 6.42 4.81 4.92
CA TYR A 234 7.67 4.07 5.06
C TYR A 234 7.89 3.12 3.88
N TRP A 235 9.13 3.03 3.42
CA TRP A 235 9.57 2.05 2.42
C TRP A 235 11.05 1.69 2.58
N THR A 236 11.47 0.59 1.97
CA THR A 236 12.89 0.22 1.91
C THR A 236 13.56 0.86 0.71
N ALA A 237 14.77 1.29 0.92
CA ALA A 237 15.70 1.67 -0.11
C ALA A 237 17.03 0.93 0.05
N TYR A 238 17.77 0.79 -1.03
CA TYR A 238 19.10 0.22 -1.02
C TYR A 238 20.11 1.24 -1.50
N ASN A 239 21.10 1.52 -0.66
CA ASN A 239 22.21 2.38 -1.01
C ASN A 239 23.31 1.55 -1.68
N TYR A 240 23.49 1.72 -2.99
CA TYR A 240 24.50 0.98 -3.73
C TYR A 240 25.94 1.37 -3.36
N GLU A 241 26.17 2.62 -3.00
CA GLU A 241 27.50 3.07 -2.62
C GLU A 241 27.93 2.45 -1.28
N ARG A 242 27.03 2.47 -0.30
CA ARG A 242 27.26 1.88 1.03
C ARG A 242 26.95 0.40 1.10
N ARG A 243 26.37 -0.19 0.04
CA ARG A 243 25.86 -1.58 0.00
C ARG A 243 24.97 -1.92 1.19
N GLN A 244 24.12 -0.99 1.58
CA GLN A 244 23.28 -1.12 2.76
C GLN A 244 21.83 -0.81 2.43
N ARG A 245 20.91 -1.55 3.06
CA ARG A 245 19.49 -1.21 3.08
C ARG A 245 19.23 -0.16 4.13
N ALA A 246 18.26 0.72 3.86
CA ALA A 246 17.75 1.72 4.77
C ALA A 246 16.23 1.72 4.76
N LEU A 247 15.65 2.13 5.86
CA LEU A 247 14.25 2.51 5.94
C LEU A 247 14.16 4.00 5.62
N ILE A 248 13.43 4.33 4.58
CA ILE A 248 13.13 5.72 4.26
C ILE A 248 11.73 6.02 4.75
N SER A 249 11.56 7.13 5.41
CA SER A 249 10.26 7.67 5.80
C SER A 249 10.01 9.01 5.12
N PHE A 250 8.73 9.30 4.86
CA PHE A 250 8.28 10.60 4.39
C PHE A 250 7.17 11.10 5.31
N HIS A 251 7.40 12.23 5.96
CA HIS A 251 6.44 12.86 6.86
C HIS A 251 5.48 13.71 6.05
N LEU A 252 4.20 13.33 6.02
CA LEU A 252 3.19 13.99 5.18
C LEU A 252 2.89 15.44 5.60
N GLY A 253 3.03 15.76 6.89
CA GLY A 253 2.83 17.13 7.40
C GLY A 253 3.89 18.10 6.89
N ASP A 254 5.14 17.76 7.17
CA ASP A 254 6.30 18.62 6.86
C ASP A 254 6.84 18.40 5.45
N GLU A 255 6.42 17.31 4.80
CA GLU A 255 6.89 16.86 3.48
C GLU A 255 8.40 16.63 3.41
N VAL A 256 8.94 16.03 4.46
CA VAL A 256 10.37 15.80 4.62
C VAL A 256 10.69 14.31 4.63
N PHE A 257 11.73 13.94 3.88
CA PHE A 257 12.31 12.61 3.92
C PHE A 257 13.28 12.44 5.09
N LYS A 258 13.22 11.27 5.73
CA LYS A 258 14.21 10.86 6.74
C LYS A 258 14.68 9.44 6.47
N GLU A 259 15.95 9.18 6.75
CA GLU A 259 16.55 7.85 6.74
C GLU A 259 16.59 7.30 8.16
N THR A 260 16.08 6.10 8.36
CA THR A 260 16.18 5.37 9.63
C THR A 260 17.07 4.14 9.41
N PRO A 261 18.16 3.99 10.17
CA PRO A 261 19.01 2.83 10.03
C PRO A 261 18.27 1.56 10.44
N LEU A 262 18.52 0.48 9.70
CA LEU A 262 18.02 -0.85 10.03
C LEU A 262 18.88 -1.51 11.11
N PRO A 263 18.34 -2.53 11.81
CA PRO A 263 19.15 -3.34 12.75
C PRO A 263 20.42 -3.88 12.09
N ASN A 264 21.53 -3.90 12.80
CA ASN A 264 22.85 -4.29 12.25
C ASN A 264 22.85 -5.72 11.66
N LEU A 265 22.12 -6.65 12.27
CA LEU A 265 21.98 -8.01 11.77
C LEU A 265 21.38 -8.07 10.35
N ILE A 266 20.51 -7.12 10.02
CA ILE A 266 19.88 -7.05 8.70
C ILE A 266 20.85 -6.49 7.67
N ARG A 267 21.81 -5.65 8.11
CA ARG A 267 22.84 -5.09 7.25
C ARG A 267 23.87 -6.11 6.80
N GLU A 268 24.23 -7.05 7.68
CA GLU A 268 25.38 -7.94 7.50
C GLU A 268 25.04 -9.27 6.82
N ASN A 269 23.84 -9.82 7.01
CA ASN A 269 23.51 -11.21 6.68
C ASN A 269 22.68 -11.42 5.41
N GLY A 270 22.55 -10.42 4.54
CA GLY A 270 21.92 -10.62 3.21
C GLY A 270 20.50 -11.20 3.26
N TYR A 271 19.67 -10.77 4.21
CA TYR A 271 18.27 -11.18 4.28
C TYR A 271 17.55 -10.87 2.97
N ASN A 272 17.33 -11.91 2.17
CA ASN A 272 16.79 -11.74 0.83
C ASN A 272 15.29 -11.53 0.80
N LEU A 273 14.59 -11.91 1.88
CA LEU A 273 13.13 -11.83 1.98
C LEU A 273 12.75 -11.09 3.26
N SER A 274 12.36 -9.84 3.12
CA SER A 274 11.90 -9.03 4.24
C SER A 274 10.69 -8.18 3.84
N ARG A 275 9.83 -7.89 4.82
CA ARG A 275 8.62 -7.10 4.64
C ARG A 275 8.43 -6.14 5.80
N PHE A 276 7.82 -5.00 5.49
CA PHE A 276 7.19 -4.18 6.52
C PHE A 276 5.74 -4.57 6.70
N ALA A 277 5.27 -4.45 7.92
CA ALA A 277 3.85 -4.48 8.24
C ALA A 277 3.58 -3.56 9.44
N LEU A 278 2.34 -3.22 9.67
CA LEU A 278 1.91 -2.65 10.93
C LEU A 278 1.61 -3.80 11.90
N TYR A 279 2.12 -3.71 13.10
CA TYR A 279 1.79 -4.60 14.20
C TYR A 279 1.50 -3.79 15.45
N ASN A 280 0.27 -3.87 15.95
CA ASN A 280 -0.22 -3.08 17.09
C ASN A 280 0.07 -1.57 16.94
N GLY A 281 -0.12 -1.02 15.74
CA GLY A 281 0.12 0.40 15.44
C GLY A 281 1.59 0.79 15.21
N SER A 282 2.54 -0.09 15.51
CA SER A 282 3.98 0.16 15.28
C SER A 282 4.45 -0.44 13.95
N ILE A 283 5.48 0.17 13.38
CA ILE A 283 6.15 -0.40 12.20
C ILE A 283 6.90 -1.65 12.62
N SER A 284 6.60 -2.76 11.97
CA SER A 284 7.31 -4.02 12.13
C SER A 284 8.14 -4.34 10.89
N TRP A 285 9.29 -4.94 11.12
CA TRP A 285 10.15 -5.52 10.11
C TRP A 285 10.20 -7.03 10.27
N MET A 286 9.72 -7.74 9.29
CA MET A 286 9.73 -9.20 9.23
C MET A 286 10.85 -9.64 8.31
N CYS A 287 11.79 -10.44 8.81
CA CYS A 287 12.97 -10.89 8.06
C CYS A 287 13.05 -12.40 8.08
N CYS A 288 13.24 -13.02 6.92
CA CYS A 288 13.57 -14.44 6.83
C CYS A 288 15.06 -14.65 7.10
N TYR A 289 15.35 -15.50 8.04
CA TYR A 289 16.69 -15.96 8.36
C TYR A 289 16.86 -17.42 7.92
N ASN A 290 17.90 -17.68 7.13
CA ASN A 290 18.25 -19.03 6.72
C ASN A 290 19.21 -19.63 7.75
N HIS A 291 18.83 -20.76 8.34
CA HIS A 291 19.72 -21.56 9.17
C HIS A 291 20.56 -22.46 8.26
N ASP A 292 21.80 -22.07 7.99
CA ASP A 292 22.74 -22.79 7.13
C ASP A 292 22.21 -23.02 5.69
N SER A 293 22.82 -23.94 4.95
CA SER A 293 22.40 -24.35 3.61
C SER A 293 21.13 -25.22 3.58
N THR A 294 20.40 -25.30 4.69
CA THR A 294 19.17 -26.12 4.83
C THR A 294 17.92 -25.36 4.43
N ILE A 295 16.84 -26.11 4.18
CA ILE A 295 15.51 -25.57 3.85
C ILE A 295 14.89 -24.83 5.06
N ASN A 296 15.46 -25.03 6.26
CA ASN A 296 14.93 -24.49 7.50
C ASN A 296 15.11 -22.98 7.58
N ARG A 297 14.01 -22.27 7.76
CA ARG A 297 13.97 -20.80 7.89
C ARG A 297 13.29 -20.39 9.17
N SER A 298 13.78 -19.31 9.75
CA SER A 298 13.07 -18.60 10.81
C SER A 298 12.69 -17.22 10.36
N ILE A 299 11.54 -16.73 10.79
CA ILE A 299 11.12 -15.35 10.58
C ILE A 299 11.36 -14.58 11.86
N HIS A 300 12.18 -13.55 11.78
CA HIS A 300 12.43 -12.64 12.88
C HIS A 300 11.57 -11.40 12.72
N ILE A 301 10.88 -11.01 13.78
CA ILE A 301 10.01 -9.86 13.82
C ILE A 301 10.60 -8.80 14.74
N TRP A 302 10.84 -7.63 14.17
CA TRP A 302 11.39 -6.47 14.85
C TRP A 302 10.34 -5.38 14.86
N LEU A 303 10.19 -4.67 15.98
CA LEU A 303 9.34 -3.49 16.08
C LEU A 303 10.20 -2.24 16.21
N MET A 304 9.76 -1.18 15.55
CA MET A 304 10.34 0.15 15.70
C MET A 304 9.72 0.83 16.91
N THR A 305 10.55 1.34 17.80
CA THR A 305 10.12 2.15 18.94
C THR A 305 9.88 3.61 18.52
N GLU A 306 9.27 4.40 19.39
CA GLU A 306 9.09 5.85 19.18
C GLU A 306 10.40 6.60 18.97
N ASP A 307 11.50 6.12 19.57
CA ASP A 307 12.86 6.68 19.41
C ASP A 307 13.56 6.14 18.14
N TYR A 308 12.83 5.56 17.20
CA TYR A 308 13.36 4.96 15.96
C TYR A 308 14.43 3.88 16.20
N GLN A 309 14.36 3.18 17.32
CA GLN A 309 15.19 2.01 17.62
C GLN A 309 14.42 0.73 17.27
N TRP A 310 15.15 -0.31 16.93
CA TRP A 310 14.58 -1.60 16.60
C TRP A 310 14.75 -2.59 17.74
N VAL A 311 13.63 -3.17 18.19
CA VAL A 311 13.60 -4.19 19.22
C VAL A 311 13.06 -5.48 18.63
N LYS A 312 13.85 -6.57 18.74
CA LYS A 312 13.39 -7.88 18.32
C LYS A 312 12.32 -8.38 19.29
N GLN A 313 11.12 -8.62 18.78
CA GLN A 313 10.00 -9.08 19.59
C GLN A 313 10.01 -10.59 19.74
N PHE A 314 10.01 -11.30 18.62
CA PHE A 314 9.99 -12.76 18.63
C PHE A 314 10.56 -13.34 17.32
N SER A 315 10.73 -14.66 17.34
CA SER A 315 11.15 -15.43 16.18
C SER A 315 10.18 -16.59 16.00
N ILE A 316 9.80 -16.86 14.77
CA ILE A 316 8.94 -17.96 14.38
C ILE A 316 9.78 -18.96 13.60
N GLY A 317 9.74 -20.21 13.98
CA GLY A 317 10.50 -21.28 13.31
C GLY A 317 11.39 -22.09 14.25
N PRO A 318 12.16 -23.08 13.71
CA PRO A 318 12.40 -23.27 12.28
C PRO A 318 11.20 -23.87 11.53
N ILE A 319 10.94 -23.36 10.33
CA ILE A 319 9.92 -23.85 9.42
C ILE A 319 10.60 -24.52 8.25
N SER A 320 10.27 -25.80 8.01
CA SER A 320 10.92 -26.66 7.01
C SER A 320 10.34 -26.43 5.59
N MET A 321 10.11 -25.18 5.22
CA MET A 321 9.70 -24.81 3.87
C MET A 321 10.15 -23.40 3.53
N THR A 322 10.19 -23.09 2.24
CA THR A 322 10.43 -21.72 1.78
C THR A 322 9.17 -20.91 1.95
N ILE A 323 9.24 -19.90 2.81
CA ILE A 323 8.14 -18.99 3.11
C ILE A 323 8.58 -17.54 2.93
N ILE A 324 7.61 -16.72 2.53
CA ILE A 324 7.75 -15.26 2.40
C ILE A 324 6.75 -14.64 3.34
N PRO A 325 7.16 -13.84 4.34
CA PRO A 325 6.21 -13.15 5.20
C PRO A 325 5.47 -12.09 4.40
N LEU A 326 4.16 -12.01 4.56
CA LEU A 326 3.32 -11.01 3.89
C LEU A 326 2.76 -9.98 4.85
N GLY A 327 2.45 -10.37 6.08
CA GLY A 327 1.90 -9.46 7.08
C GLY A 327 1.63 -10.16 8.40
N ILE A 328 1.23 -9.38 9.39
CA ILE A 328 0.82 -9.87 10.72
C ILE A 328 -0.66 -9.58 10.88
N TRP A 329 -1.44 -10.62 11.18
CA TRP A 329 -2.86 -10.52 11.42
C TRP A 329 -3.15 -10.08 12.85
N ASN A 330 -4.36 -9.55 13.11
CA ASN A 330 -4.74 -8.95 14.40
C ASN A 330 -4.64 -9.90 15.61
N ASN A 331 -4.73 -11.20 15.41
CA ASN A 331 -4.53 -12.22 16.45
C ASN A 331 -3.05 -12.57 16.68
N GLY A 332 -2.14 -11.88 16.00
CA GLY A 332 -0.70 -12.14 16.04
C GLY A 332 -0.24 -13.23 15.06
N ASN A 333 -1.16 -13.89 14.34
CA ASN A 333 -0.78 -14.86 13.33
C ASN A 333 -0.04 -14.19 12.17
N LEU A 334 0.96 -14.89 11.66
CA LEU A 334 1.72 -14.45 10.50
C LEU A 334 1.03 -14.96 9.23
N ILE A 335 0.79 -14.07 8.27
CA ILE A 335 0.38 -14.46 6.93
C ILE A 335 1.62 -14.61 6.08
N VAL A 336 1.78 -15.78 5.48
CA VAL A 336 2.95 -16.13 4.67
C VAL A 336 2.53 -16.71 3.33
N SER A 337 3.39 -16.55 2.34
CA SER A 337 3.29 -17.22 1.04
C SER A 337 4.34 -18.32 0.96
N GLY A 338 3.96 -19.48 0.46
CA GLY A 338 4.87 -20.54 0.05
C GLY A 338 5.57 -20.21 -1.26
N TRP A 339 6.44 -21.10 -1.70
CA TRP A 339 7.18 -20.95 -2.96
C TRP A 339 6.27 -20.92 -4.20
N ASP A 340 5.17 -21.66 -4.14
CA ASP A 340 4.12 -21.76 -5.18
C ASP A 340 3.06 -20.67 -5.05
N SER A 341 3.33 -19.64 -4.24
CA SER A 341 2.41 -18.55 -3.89
C SER A 341 1.19 -18.98 -3.07
N GLN A 342 1.13 -20.24 -2.58
CA GLN A 342 0.11 -20.68 -1.66
C GLN A 342 0.15 -19.91 -0.35
N LEU A 343 -0.99 -19.47 0.14
CA LEU A 343 -1.10 -18.64 1.33
C LEU A 343 -1.42 -19.45 2.57
N PHE A 344 -0.70 -19.15 3.64
CA PHE A 344 -0.89 -19.78 4.95
C PHE A 344 -1.00 -18.74 6.05
N SER A 345 -1.78 -19.08 7.08
CA SER A 345 -1.74 -18.41 8.39
C SER A 345 -0.93 -19.26 9.34
N VAL A 346 0.09 -18.69 9.98
CA VAL A 346 0.97 -19.37 10.93
C VAL A 346 0.76 -18.80 12.31
N ASP A 347 0.40 -19.64 13.28
CA ASP A 347 0.38 -19.27 14.69
C ASP A 347 1.83 -19.22 15.22
N PRO A 348 2.30 -18.09 15.73
CA PRO A 348 3.69 -17.94 16.17
C PRO A 348 4.03 -18.79 17.40
N ASN A 349 3.05 -19.20 18.22
CA ASN A 349 3.27 -19.93 19.46
C ASN A 349 3.31 -21.44 19.22
N THR A 350 2.44 -21.94 18.35
CA THR A 350 2.28 -23.39 18.11
C THR A 350 2.94 -23.84 16.82
N LEU A 351 3.34 -22.92 15.95
CA LEU A 351 3.83 -23.15 14.59
C LEU A 351 2.79 -23.86 13.70
N HIS A 352 1.53 -23.91 14.15
CA HIS A 352 0.46 -24.48 13.35
C HIS A 352 0.23 -23.63 12.10
N MET A 353 0.28 -24.28 10.95
CA MET A 353 0.03 -23.66 9.66
C MET A 353 -1.36 -24.03 9.17
N LYS A 354 -2.18 -23.02 8.90
CA LYS A 354 -3.49 -23.17 8.27
C LYS A 354 -3.39 -22.70 6.82
N ASP A 355 -3.70 -23.61 5.90
CA ASP A 355 -3.85 -23.28 4.48
C ASP A 355 -5.10 -22.40 4.28
N LEU A 356 -4.95 -21.29 3.57
CA LEU A 356 -6.05 -20.36 3.24
C LEU A 356 -6.77 -20.76 1.95
N GLY A 357 -6.28 -21.76 1.22
CA GLY A 357 -6.88 -22.21 -0.03
C GLY A 357 -6.73 -21.22 -1.20
N LEU A 358 -5.86 -20.24 -1.08
CA LEU A 358 -5.61 -19.19 -2.07
C LEU A 358 -4.14 -19.15 -2.46
N GLN A 359 -3.89 -18.75 -3.71
CA GLN A 359 -2.55 -18.41 -4.19
C GLN A 359 -2.46 -16.90 -4.38
N GLY A 360 -1.50 -16.25 -3.71
CA GLY A 360 -1.40 -14.79 -3.72
C GLY A 360 -0.05 -14.26 -3.27
N TYR A 361 0.09 -12.95 -3.39
CA TYR A 361 1.38 -12.28 -3.22
C TYR A 361 1.39 -11.23 -2.13
N GLN A 362 0.21 -10.78 -1.70
CA GLN A 362 0.07 -9.69 -0.75
C GLN A 362 -1.11 -9.95 0.19
N ALA A 363 -0.92 -9.57 1.45
CA ALA A 363 -1.96 -9.60 2.47
C ALA A 363 -1.88 -8.31 3.28
N PHE A 364 -3.04 -7.73 3.57
CA PHE A 364 -3.15 -6.43 4.23
C PHE A 364 -4.18 -6.49 5.36
N VAL A 365 -3.85 -5.91 6.50
CA VAL A 365 -4.85 -5.55 7.50
C VAL A 365 -5.60 -4.32 7.00
N TYR A 366 -6.90 -4.45 6.84
CA TYR A 366 -7.75 -3.46 6.21
C TYR A 366 -8.82 -2.94 7.19
N ASN A 367 -8.85 -1.65 7.36
CA ASN A 367 -9.91 -0.95 8.07
C ASN A 367 -10.74 -0.15 7.07
N GLU A 368 -12.07 -0.28 7.16
CA GLU A 368 -12.97 0.45 6.26
C GLU A 368 -12.88 1.96 6.47
N SER A 369 -13.09 2.71 5.40
CA SER A 369 -13.02 4.17 5.41
C SER A 369 -14.12 4.81 4.58
N LEU A 370 -14.67 5.91 5.11
CA LEU A 370 -15.56 6.81 4.40
C LEU A 370 -14.81 7.89 3.59
N LEU A 371 -13.47 7.83 3.56
CA LEU A 371 -12.69 8.79 2.79
C LEU A 371 -13.13 8.77 1.33
N THR A 372 -13.46 9.95 0.83
CA THR A 372 -13.81 10.18 -0.57
C THR A 372 -12.69 10.98 -1.24
N PHE A 373 -12.53 10.77 -2.55
CA PHE A 373 -11.49 11.48 -3.31
C PHE A 373 -12.06 12.77 -3.95
N THR A 374 -13.27 13.21 -3.52
CA THR A 374 -14.01 14.28 -4.19
C THR A 374 -13.79 15.66 -3.67
N THR A 375 -13.56 16.52 -4.62
CA THR A 375 -14.26 17.80 -4.63
C THR A 375 -15.13 18.03 -5.87
N GLN A 376 -15.28 17.14 -6.82
CA GLN A 376 -16.28 17.17 -7.90
C GLN A 376 -16.03 16.05 -8.94
N ILE A 377 -17.13 15.38 -9.32
CA ILE A 377 -17.32 14.46 -10.45
C ILE A 377 -16.63 13.09 -10.30
N TYR A 378 -17.40 12.10 -9.81
CA TYR A 378 -17.02 10.68 -9.80
C TYR A 378 -17.89 9.85 -10.71
N LYS A 379 -17.21 8.98 -11.46
CA LYS A 379 -17.83 7.72 -11.83
C LYS A 379 -17.61 6.76 -10.66
N ARG A 380 -18.68 6.38 -9.93
CA ARG A 380 -18.75 5.08 -9.30
C ARG A 380 -18.24 4.08 -10.35
N ILE A 381 -17.41 3.13 -9.93
CA ILE A 381 -17.32 1.90 -10.70
C ILE A 381 -18.67 1.20 -10.46
N GLU A 382 -19.70 1.66 -11.15
CA GLU A 382 -20.76 0.77 -11.55
C GLU A 382 -20.04 -0.22 -12.45
N LEU A 383 -20.17 -1.50 -12.14
CA LEU A 383 -19.89 -2.57 -13.09
C LEU A 383 -20.47 -2.10 -14.42
N VAL A 384 -19.59 -1.60 -15.29
CA VAL A 384 -20.05 -0.93 -16.52
C VAL A 384 -20.73 -2.01 -17.35
N PRO A 385 -22.03 -1.88 -17.66
CA PRO A 385 -22.74 -2.87 -18.47
C PRO A 385 -22.16 -3.03 -19.88
N GLU A 386 -21.27 -2.12 -20.30
CA GLU A 386 -20.60 -2.17 -21.61
C GLU A 386 -19.70 -3.40 -21.81
N PHE A 387 -19.30 -4.11 -20.74
CA PHE A 387 -18.55 -5.36 -20.90
C PHE A 387 -19.43 -6.61 -21.06
N GLN A 388 -20.73 -6.52 -20.83
CA GLN A 388 -21.65 -7.60 -21.22
C GLN A 388 -21.89 -7.66 -22.73
N SER A 389 -21.78 -6.53 -23.44
CA SER A 389 -22.02 -6.49 -24.89
C SER A 389 -20.88 -7.09 -25.72
N GLN A 390 -19.66 -7.15 -25.20
CA GLN A 390 -18.55 -7.81 -25.91
C GLN A 390 -18.56 -9.35 -25.78
N ARG A 391 -19.17 -9.90 -24.75
CA ARG A 391 -19.38 -11.34 -24.65
C ARG A 391 -20.40 -11.85 -25.67
N GLU A 392 -21.44 -11.10 -25.95
CA GLU A 392 -22.44 -11.47 -26.94
C GLU A 392 -21.95 -11.38 -28.40
N ILE A 393 -20.87 -10.64 -28.66
CA ILE A 393 -20.29 -10.51 -30.00
C ILE A 393 -19.31 -11.67 -30.29
N ILE A 394 -18.67 -12.22 -29.28
CA ILE A 394 -17.73 -13.35 -29.43
C ILE A 394 -18.47 -14.70 -29.50
N GLU A 395 -19.68 -14.81 -28.95
CA GLU A 395 -20.50 -16.01 -29.05
C GLU A 395 -21.33 -16.08 -30.35
N ARG A 396 -21.30 -15.07 -31.23
CA ARG A 396 -22.01 -15.02 -32.53
C ARG A 396 -21.09 -15.02 -33.76
N THR A 397 -19.79 -15.16 -33.59
CA THR A 397 -18.81 -15.44 -34.64
C THR A 397 -18.12 -16.76 -34.43
#